data_859fac2c80bd000f8900386491e81652
#
_entry.id   859fac2c80bd000f8900386491e81652
#
_cell.length_a   1.000
_cell.length_b   1.000
_cell.length_c   1.000
_cell.angle_alpha   90.00
_cell.angle_beta   90.00
_cell.angle_gamma   90.00
#
_symmetry.space_group_name_H-M   'P 1'
#
loop_
_entity.id
_entity.type
_entity.pdbx_description
1 polymer ?
#
loop_
_entity_poly.entity_id
_entity_poly.type
_entity_poly.pdbx_seq_one_letter_code
_entity_poly.pdbx_strand_id
1 'polypeptide(L)'
;MARVVKLTPRFAARLSAANVVRGSGVSQAIGATLAALAEAEHLPGLLDTIAAIPPTGRAFVRRVAGRNLWLWYHLTEAEVVPVTVTKHPPVPVDE
;
A
#
# COMPACT_ATOMS: atom_id res chain seq x y z
N MET A 1 4.00 18.29 -6.02
CA MET A 1 5.26 17.53 -6.08
C MET A 1 5.00 16.07 -5.81
N ALA A 2 5.68 15.20 -6.56
CA ALA A 2 5.56 13.76 -6.34
C ALA A 2 6.22 13.37 -5.02
N ARG A 3 5.62 12.39 -4.34
CA ARG A 3 6.23 11.78 -3.17
C ARG A 3 7.19 10.68 -3.59
N VAL A 4 8.16 10.40 -2.75
CA VAL A 4 9.09 9.29 -2.95
C VAL A 4 8.52 8.04 -2.32
N VAL A 5 8.62 6.91 -3.00
CA VAL A 5 8.25 5.60 -2.42
C VAL A 5 9.45 5.10 -1.62
N LYS A 6 9.25 4.95 -0.31
CA LYS A 6 10.29 4.44 0.57
C LYS A 6 10.08 2.95 0.82
N LEU A 7 10.82 2.13 0.10
CA LEU A 7 10.79 0.69 0.29
C LEU A 7 11.68 0.29 1.48
N THR A 8 11.15 -0.59 2.32
CA THR A 8 11.86 -1.08 3.50
C THR A 8 12.09 -2.58 3.39
N PRO A 9 13.14 -3.11 4.06
CA PRO A 9 13.35 -4.57 4.12
C PRO A 9 12.15 -5.30 4.70
N ARG A 10 11.43 -4.68 5.63
CA ARG A 10 10.22 -5.24 6.23
C ARG A 10 9.12 -5.44 5.19
N PHE A 11 8.91 -4.47 4.31
CA PHE A 11 7.93 -4.60 3.23
C PHE A 11 8.33 -5.72 2.26
N ALA A 12 9.60 -5.80 1.89
CA ALA A 12 10.11 -6.87 1.04
C ALA A 12 9.86 -8.25 1.65
N ALA A 13 10.08 -8.39 2.97
CA ALA A 13 9.79 -9.63 3.69
C ALA A 13 8.28 -9.96 3.67
N ARG A 14 7.41 -8.95 3.78
CA ARG A 14 5.96 -9.14 3.69
C ARG A 14 5.52 -9.60 2.31
N LEU A 15 6.14 -9.08 1.24
CA LEU A 15 5.87 -9.53 -0.13
C LEU A 15 6.25 -11.00 -0.31
N SER A 16 7.41 -11.40 0.19
CA SER A 16 7.84 -12.81 0.15
C SER A 16 6.87 -13.71 0.92
N ALA A 17 6.43 -13.29 2.11
CA ALA A 17 5.47 -14.03 2.92
C ALA A 17 4.11 -14.18 2.21
N ALA A 18 3.74 -13.23 1.36
CA ALA A 18 2.51 -13.26 0.56
C ALA A 18 2.70 -14.00 -0.77
N ASN A 19 3.84 -14.63 -1.00
CA ASN A 19 4.19 -15.34 -2.23
C ASN A 19 4.21 -14.45 -3.47
N VAL A 20 4.56 -13.19 -3.31
CA VAL A 20 4.75 -12.27 -4.42
C VAL A 20 6.13 -12.49 -5.03
N VAL A 21 6.17 -13.00 -6.23
CA VAL A 21 7.42 -13.29 -6.93
C VAL A 21 7.91 -12.02 -7.62
N ARG A 22 9.18 -11.70 -7.43
CA ARG A 22 9.81 -10.55 -8.06
C ARG A 22 9.72 -10.64 -9.59
N GLY A 23 9.30 -9.54 -10.23
CA GLY A 23 9.13 -9.50 -11.68
C GLY A 23 7.84 -10.12 -12.20
N SER A 24 7.01 -10.71 -11.33
CA SER A 24 5.71 -11.27 -11.73
C SER A 24 4.71 -10.17 -12.07
N GLY A 25 3.59 -10.54 -12.71
CA GLY A 25 2.50 -9.61 -12.98
C GLY A 25 1.94 -8.97 -11.72
N VAL A 26 1.88 -9.72 -10.61
CA VAL A 26 1.45 -9.20 -9.30
C VAL A 26 2.44 -8.16 -8.79
N SER A 27 3.73 -8.44 -8.86
CA SER A 27 4.78 -7.50 -8.46
C SER A 27 4.71 -6.21 -9.29
N GLN A 28 4.49 -6.32 -10.58
CA GLN A 28 4.35 -5.17 -11.47
C GLN A 28 3.10 -4.35 -11.13
N ALA A 29 1.99 -4.99 -10.82
CA ALA A 29 0.75 -4.31 -10.42
C ALA A 29 0.92 -3.55 -9.10
N ILE A 30 1.65 -4.13 -8.14
CA ILE A 30 1.99 -3.45 -6.87
C ILE A 30 2.87 -2.23 -7.16
N GLY A 31 3.88 -2.38 -8.00
CA GLY A 31 4.75 -1.28 -8.40
C GLY A 31 3.99 -0.14 -9.07
N ALA A 32 3.05 -0.47 -9.97
CA ALA A 32 2.21 0.53 -10.63
C ALA A 32 1.31 1.27 -9.63
N THR A 33 0.76 0.56 -8.63
CA THR A 33 -0.05 1.16 -7.57
C THR A 33 0.79 2.13 -6.73
N LEU A 34 2.00 1.72 -6.36
CA LEU A 34 2.93 2.59 -5.63
C LEU A 34 3.30 3.83 -6.44
N ALA A 35 3.57 3.68 -7.73
CA ALA A 35 3.87 4.81 -8.60
C ALA A 35 2.70 5.79 -8.68
N ALA A 36 1.47 5.28 -8.81
CA ALA A 36 0.28 6.12 -8.82
C ALA A 36 0.11 6.88 -7.50
N LEU A 37 0.37 6.24 -6.37
CA LEU A 37 0.33 6.89 -5.06
C LEU A 37 1.39 7.99 -4.96
N ALA A 38 2.60 7.73 -5.44
CA ALA A 38 3.69 8.70 -5.38
C ALA A 38 3.39 9.96 -6.19
N GLU A 39 2.70 9.82 -7.32
CA GLU A 39 2.38 10.94 -8.21
C GLU A 39 1.07 11.64 -7.86
N ALA A 40 0.25 11.09 -6.98
CA ALA A 40 -1.03 11.69 -6.62
C ALA A 40 -0.83 13.04 -5.91
N GLU A 41 -1.60 14.04 -6.33
CA GLU A 41 -1.56 15.36 -5.71
C GLU A 41 -2.20 15.37 -4.33
N HIS A 42 -3.27 14.60 -4.17
CA HIS A 42 -4.05 14.55 -2.94
C HIS A 42 -4.19 13.11 -2.44
N LEU A 43 -3.69 12.86 -1.26
CA LEU A 43 -3.81 11.59 -0.56
C LEU A 43 -4.30 11.82 0.87
N PRO A 44 -5.11 10.90 1.44
CA PRO A 44 -5.65 9.73 0.75
C PRO A 44 -6.65 10.12 -0.34
N GLY A 45 -6.70 9.33 -1.42
CA GLY A 45 -7.63 9.53 -2.51
C GLY A 45 -8.98 8.86 -2.26
N LEU A 46 -9.89 8.99 -3.23
CA LEU A 46 -11.23 8.40 -3.14
C LEU A 46 -11.21 6.87 -3.07
N LEU A 47 -10.15 6.25 -3.59
CA LEU A 47 -9.99 4.80 -3.58
C LEU A 47 -9.28 4.28 -2.32
N ASP A 48 -8.89 5.18 -1.43
CA ASP A 48 -8.12 4.81 -0.24
C ASP A 48 -9.04 4.69 0.97
N THR A 49 -8.80 3.67 1.78
CA THR A 49 -9.54 3.39 3.01
C THR A 49 -8.59 3.51 4.20
N ILE A 50 -9.08 4.08 5.29
CA ILE A 50 -8.34 4.10 6.56
C ILE A 50 -8.62 2.80 7.29
N ALA A 51 -7.57 2.10 7.70
CA ALA A 51 -7.70 0.84 8.43
C ALA A 51 -6.79 0.80 9.65
N ALA A 52 -7.21 0.05 10.66
CA ALA A 52 -6.42 -0.11 11.89
C ALA A 52 -5.30 -1.11 11.68
N ILE A 53 -4.12 -0.79 12.21
CA ILE A 53 -3.00 -1.72 12.36
C ILE A 53 -2.80 -1.98 13.85
N PRO A 54 -2.90 -3.22 14.33
CA PRO A 54 -2.64 -3.51 15.73
C PRO A 54 -1.20 -3.09 16.13
N PRO A 55 -0.96 -2.64 17.36
CA PRO A 55 -1.94 -2.50 18.44
C PRO A 55 -2.77 -1.21 18.43
N THR A 56 -2.27 -0.10 17.87
CA THR A 56 -2.95 1.20 17.92
C THR A 56 -2.71 2.06 16.68
N GLY A 57 -2.08 1.50 15.66
CA GLY A 57 -1.74 2.26 14.45
C GLY A 57 -2.89 2.36 13.46
N ARG A 58 -2.74 3.28 12.52
CA ARG A 58 -3.63 3.39 11.35
C ARG A 58 -2.79 3.44 10.10
N ALA A 59 -3.33 2.93 9.02
CA ALA A 59 -2.73 3.02 7.69
C ALA A 59 -3.80 3.31 6.67
N PHE A 60 -3.38 3.77 5.51
CA PHE A 60 -4.26 3.86 4.35
C PHE A 60 -4.13 2.57 3.54
N VAL A 61 -5.21 2.17 2.90
CA VAL A 61 -5.24 0.94 2.11
C VAL A 61 -5.83 1.25 0.74
N ARG A 62 -5.15 0.79 -0.29
CA ARG A 62 -5.65 0.89 -1.66
C ARG A 62 -5.64 -0.48 -2.31
N ARG A 63 -6.71 -0.83 -3.02
CA ARG A 63 -6.73 -2.05 -3.81
C ARG A 63 -5.73 -1.95 -4.96
N VAL A 64 -4.94 -3.00 -5.14
CA VAL A 64 -4.05 -3.12 -6.29
C VAL A 64 -4.88 -3.33 -7.55
N ALA A 65 -4.69 -2.49 -8.56
CA ALA A 65 -5.51 -2.49 -9.77
C ALA A 65 -5.54 -3.86 -10.45
N GLY A 66 -6.76 -4.36 -10.71
CA GLY A 66 -6.98 -5.64 -11.38
C GLY A 66 -6.67 -6.87 -10.55
N ARG A 67 -6.42 -6.73 -9.26
CA ARG A 67 -6.06 -7.84 -8.38
C ARG A 67 -6.90 -7.85 -7.10
N ASN A 68 -7.04 -9.02 -6.49
CA ASN A 68 -7.65 -9.16 -5.18
C ASN A 68 -6.57 -9.04 -4.10
N LEU A 69 -5.88 -7.91 -4.13
CA LEU A 69 -4.84 -7.55 -3.18
C LEU A 69 -5.05 -6.13 -2.73
N TRP A 70 -4.76 -5.87 -1.46
CA TRP A 70 -4.85 -4.55 -0.85
C TRP A 70 -3.49 -4.16 -0.32
N LEU A 71 -3.01 -2.99 -0.78
CA LEU A 71 -1.73 -2.41 -0.37
C LEU A 71 -1.97 -1.48 0.80
N TRP A 72 -1.29 -1.74 1.91
CA TRP A 72 -1.32 -0.91 3.12
C TRP A 72 -0.10 0.00 3.12
N TYR A 73 -0.30 1.27 3.38
CA TYR A 73 0.78 2.24 3.33
C TYR A 73 0.59 3.36 4.35
N HIS A 74 1.71 3.97 4.75
CA HIS A 74 1.73 5.20 5.53
C HIS A 74 2.12 6.35 4.61
N LEU A 75 1.69 7.55 4.99
CA LEU A 75 2.01 8.79 4.29
C LEU A 75 2.79 9.73 5.19
N THR A 76 3.79 10.37 4.59
CA THR A 76 4.39 11.59 5.11
C THR A 76 4.26 12.68 4.04
N GLU A 77 4.67 13.90 4.33
CA GLU A 77 4.64 14.98 3.33
C GLU A 77 5.49 14.65 2.09
N ALA A 78 6.56 13.91 2.28
CA ALA A 78 7.55 13.63 1.23
C ALA A 78 7.52 12.19 0.73
N GLU A 79 6.88 11.27 1.46
CA GLU A 79 7.04 9.83 1.20
C GLU A 79 5.73 9.05 1.24
N VAL A 80 5.69 7.99 0.44
CA VAL A 80 4.73 6.88 0.56
C VAL A 80 5.52 5.70 1.09
N VAL A 81 5.14 5.18 2.26
CA VAL A 81 5.84 4.08 2.91
C VAL A 81 4.94 2.84 2.91
N PRO A 82 5.12 1.90 1.98
CA PRO A 82 4.31 0.68 1.97
C PRO A 82 4.63 -0.18 3.19
N VAL A 83 3.60 -0.81 3.75
CA VAL A 83 3.69 -1.60 4.97
C VAL A 83 3.55 -3.08 4.67
N THR A 84 2.48 -3.45 3.97
CA THR A 84 2.18 -4.85 3.66
C THR A 84 1.13 -4.93 2.54
N VAL A 85 0.90 -6.14 2.04
CA VAL A 85 -0.22 -6.44 1.16
C VAL A 85 -1.05 -7.56 1.79
N THR A 86 -2.36 -7.50 1.60
CA THR A 86 -3.28 -8.53 2.11
C THR A 86 -4.18 -9.03 0.98
N LYS A 87 -4.68 -10.25 1.13
CA LYS A 87 -5.60 -10.86 0.17
C LYS A 87 -7.06 -10.60 0.53
N HIS A 88 -7.30 -9.95 1.65
CA HIS A 88 -8.64 -9.63 2.13
C HIS A 88 -8.81 -8.13 2.25
N PRO A 89 -9.99 -7.58 1.96
CA PRO A 89 -10.22 -6.16 2.14
C PRO A 89 -10.08 -5.77 3.61
N PRO A 90 -9.59 -4.56 3.88
CA PRO A 90 -9.50 -4.08 5.25
C PRO A 90 -10.88 -3.79 5.83
N VAL A 91 -10.98 -3.84 7.14
CA VAL A 91 -12.17 -3.34 7.86
C VAL A 91 -11.94 -1.84 8.09
N PRO A 92 -12.79 -0.95 7.50
CA PRO A 92 -12.63 0.47 7.71
C PRO A 92 -12.76 0.86 9.17
N VAL A 93 -12.01 1.89 9.55
CA VAL A 93 -12.13 2.47 10.88
C VAL A 93 -13.19 3.56 10.81
N ASP A 94 -14.21 3.43 11.65
CA ASP A 94 -15.21 4.48 11.80
C ASP A 94 -14.64 5.65 12.60
N GLU A 95 -14.83 6.81 12.07
CA GLU A 95 -14.35 8.03 12.69
C GLU A 95 -15.51 8.90 13.19
#